data_d420dae9a3da08abbc14f8c056b28b32
#
_entry.id   d420dae9a3da08abbc14f8c056b28b32
#
_cell.length_a   1.000
_cell.length_b   1.000
_cell.length_c   1.000
_cell.angle_alpha   90.00
_cell.angle_beta   90.00
_cell.angle_gamma   90.00
#
_symmetry.space_group_name_H-M   'P 1'
#
loop_
_entity.id
_entity.type
_entity.pdbx_description
1 polymer ?
#
loop_
_entity_poly.entity_id
_entity_poly.type
_entity_poly.pdbx_seq_one_letter_code
_entity_poly.pdbx_strand_id
1 'polypeptide(L)'
;LKLYNDSFRYLQTDHLDYYLLHSLGRGGLEAFDDRFVNNGMMSLLQADREKGKIRQLGLSFHGNQEQFDELLKLHDKYHWDFVQIQMNYFDWKHADGQRNVNAEYLYDQLDKREIPIVIMEPLQGGRLANPAESVANRLKERDPKASLASWAFRFVGSYPRILTVLSGMVYQEHLEDNLRTFKGFKYLTDEEKEFLGTEIAGIMASFPTINCNDCKYCMPCPYGVDIPGIFKHYNECVNEGEIVQSTGQENYRKLRRAYLVSYDRAITSVRQASHCIGCKQCLEHCPQSISIPRELRRIEAYVEKLKRNTL
;
A
#
# COMPACT_ATOMS: atom_id res chain seq x y z
N LEU A 1 -4.97 -10.84 -24.69
CA LEU A 1 -4.02 -10.94 -25.78
C LEU A 1 -3.52 -9.57 -26.28
N LYS A 2 -4.43 -8.59 -26.50
CA LYS A 2 -4.04 -7.25 -26.98
C LYS A 2 -3.02 -6.59 -26.05
N LEU A 3 -3.30 -6.50 -24.75
CA LEU A 3 -2.40 -5.89 -23.76
C LEU A 3 -1.03 -6.59 -23.71
N TYR A 4 -1.02 -7.91 -23.83
CA TYR A 4 0.21 -8.68 -23.88
C TYR A 4 1.07 -8.30 -25.10
N ASN A 5 0.48 -8.27 -26.29
CA ASN A 5 1.20 -7.89 -27.52
C ASN A 5 1.61 -6.41 -27.52
N ASP A 6 0.78 -5.54 -26.94
CA ASP A 6 1.09 -4.12 -26.78
C ASP A 6 2.31 -3.89 -25.88
N SER A 7 2.55 -4.76 -24.88
CA SER A 7 3.75 -4.66 -24.04
C SER A 7 5.03 -4.75 -24.86
N PHE A 8 5.15 -5.71 -25.76
CA PHE A 8 6.33 -5.82 -26.64
C PHE A 8 6.47 -4.62 -27.58
N ARG A 9 5.36 -4.18 -28.14
CA ARG A 9 5.34 -3.03 -29.05
C ARG A 9 5.77 -1.74 -28.36
N TYR A 10 5.26 -1.47 -27.16
CA TYR A 10 5.59 -0.25 -26.40
C TYR A 10 7.02 -0.28 -25.85
N LEU A 11 7.49 -1.43 -25.41
CA LEU A 11 8.86 -1.60 -24.93
C LEU A 11 9.89 -1.75 -26.05
N GLN A 12 9.43 -1.89 -27.31
CA GLN A 12 10.28 -2.08 -28.50
C GLN A 12 11.26 -3.25 -28.33
N THR A 13 10.77 -4.39 -27.83
CA THR A 13 11.55 -5.59 -27.57
C THR A 13 10.83 -6.83 -28.09
N ASP A 14 11.57 -7.90 -28.34
CA ASP A 14 11.07 -9.22 -28.74
C ASP A 14 10.93 -10.19 -27.56
N HIS A 15 11.43 -9.83 -26.38
CA HIS A 15 11.35 -10.63 -25.15
C HIS A 15 11.13 -9.77 -23.91
N LEU A 16 10.69 -10.40 -22.82
CA LEU A 16 10.52 -9.80 -21.51
C LEU A 16 11.30 -10.62 -20.48
N ASP A 17 12.19 -9.97 -19.72
CA ASP A 17 12.91 -10.63 -18.65
C ASP A 17 11.97 -11.05 -17.51
N TYR A 18 11.02 -10.17 -17.15
CA TYR A 18 10.02 -10.41 -16.12
C TYR A 18 8.63 -10.05 -16.64
N TYR A 19 7.72 -11.01 -16.58
CA TYR A 19 6.31 -10.78 -16.90
C TYR A 19 5.46 -11.16 -15.69
N LEU A 20 4.56 -10.26 -15.29
CA LEU A 20 3.78 -10.45 -14.07
C LEU A 20 2.27 -10.45 -14.37
N LEU A 21 1.55 -11.40 -13.83
CA LEU A 21 0.09 -11.41 -13.80
C LEU A 21 -0.40 -10.43 -12.73
N HIS A 22 -1.07 -9.37 -13.16
CA HIS A 22 -1.45 -8.26 -12.29
C HIS A 22 -2.63 -8.57 -11.39
N SER A 23 -2.49 -8.27 -10.08
CA SER A 23 -3.55 -8.26 -9.06
C SER A 23 -4.31 -9.57 -8.97
N LEU A 24 -3.65 -10.62 -8.55
CA LEU A 24 -4.25 -11.92 -8.20
C LEU A 24 -4.59 -11.99 -6.71
N GLY A 25 -5.52 -12.87 -6.36
CA GLY A 25 -5.99 -13.14 -5.00
C GLY A 25 -7.47 -12.81 -4.84
N ARG A 26 -7.90 -11.58 -5.10
CA ARG A 26 -9.31 -11.22 -5.00
C ARG A 26 -10.15 -12.01 -5.99
N GLY A 27 -11.26 -12.59 -5.49
CA GLY A 27 -12.09 -13.49 -6.27
C GLY A 27 -11.56 -14.92 -6.35
N GLY A 28 -10.44 -15.23 -5.66
CA GLY A 28 -9.88 -16.57 -5.54
C GLY A 28 -9.49 -17.21 -6.87
N LEU A 29 -9.50 -18.54 -6.91
CA LEU A 29 -9.15 -19.31 -8.10
C LEU A 29 -10.15 -19.14 -9.24
N GLU A 30 -11.43 -18.91 -8.97
CA GLU A 30 -12.43 -18.66 -10.01
C GLU A 30 -12.05 -17.44 -10.85
N ALA A 31 -11.71 -16.33 -10.21
CA ALA A 31 -11.27 -15.12 -10.90
C ALA A 31 -9.93 -15.30 -11.63
N PHE A 32 -9.03 -16.15 -11.12
CA PHE A 32 -7.80 -16.52 -11.82
C PHE A 32 -8.10 -17.32 -13.08
N ASP A 33 -8.96 -18.32 -12.96
CA ASP A 33 -9.33 -19.18 -14.09
C ASP A 33 -10.03 -18.38 -15.20
N ASP A 34 -10.97 -17.52 -14.87
CA ASP A 34 -11.66 -16.66 -15.84
C ASP A 34 -10.73 -15.68 -16.55
N ARG A 35 -9.79 -15.10 -15.83
CA ARG A 35 -8.89 -14.09 -16.37
C ARG A 35 -7.75 -14.66 -17.20
N PHE A 36 -7.30 -15.90 -16.90
CA PHE A 36 -6.05 -16.41 -17.48
C PHE A 36 -6.11 -17.83 -18.00
N VAL A 37 -6.95 -18.73 -17.44
CA VAL A 37 -7.00 -20.14 -17.83
C VAL A 37 -8.04 -20.36 -18.92
N ASN A 38 -9.31 -19.99 -18.67
CA ASN A 38 -10.44 -20.26 -19.55
C ASN A 38 -10.31 -19.59 -20.92
N ASN A 39 -9.56 -18.51 -21.02
CA ASN A 39 -9.29 -17.79 -22.27
C ASN A 39 -7.97 -18.21 -22.95
N GLY A 40 -7.28 -19.23 -22.44
CA GLY A 40 -6.05 -19.75 -23.02
C GLY A 40 -4.80 -18.92 -22.75
N MET A 41 -4.88 -17.83 -21.97
CA MET A 41 -3.74 -16.94 -21.71
C MET A 41 -2.60 -17.65 -20.99
N MET A 42 -2.89 -18.48 -19.96
CA MET A 42 -1.85 -19.25 -19.26
C MET A 42 -1.11 -20.21 -20.19
N SER A 43 -1.80 -20.89 -21.09
CA SER A 43 -1.18 -21.78 -22.09
C SER A 43 -0.23 -21.01 -23.02
N LEU A 44 -0.62 -19.80 -23.44
CA LEU A 44 0.22 -18.94 -24.25
C LEU A 44 1.46 -18.48 -23.47
N LEU A 45 1.30 -18.03 -22.21
CA LEU A 45 2.42 -17.56 -21.38
C LEU A 45 3.44 -18.67 -21.12
N GLN A 46 2.98 -19.89 -20.85
CA GLN A 46 3.87 -21.05 -20.68
C GLN A 46 4.61 -21.38 -21.97
N ALA A 47 3.92 -21.40 -23.10
CA ALA A 47 4.58 -21.65 -24.40
C ALA A 47 5.59 -20.55 -24.77
N ASP A 48 5.29 -19.28 -24.45
CA ASP A 48 6.21 -18.16 -24.71
C ASP A 48 7.38 -18.15 -23.71
N ARG A 49 7.22 -18.69 -22.50
CA ARG A 49 8.31 -18.92 -21.55
C ARG A 49 9.25 -20.03 -22.04
N GLU A 50 8.72 -21.15 -22.53
CA GLU A 50 9.53 -22.23 -23.15
C GLU A 50 10.35 -21.76 -24.35
N LYS A 51 9.83 -20.79 -25.11
CA LYS A 51 10.53 -20.16 -26.25
C LYS A 51 11.51 -19.07 -25.85
N GLY A 52 11.61 -18.74 -24.55
CA GLY A 52 12.46 -17.66 -24.06
C GLY A 52 11.94 -16.24 -24.34
N LYS A 53 10.70 -16.10 -24.86
CA LYS A 53 10.06 -14.81 -25.06
C LYS A 53 9.65 -14.13 -23.76
N ILE A 54 9.35 -14.94 -22.72
CA ILE A 54 9.26 -14.56 -21.32
C ILE A 54 10.33 -15.36 -20.58
N ARG A 55 11.22 -14.69 -19.83
CA ARG A 55 12.26 -15.36 -19.07
C ARG A 55 11.78 -15.78 -17.69
N GLN A 56 11.07 -14.87 -17.01
CA GLN A 56 10.56 -15.07 -15.65
C GLN A 56 9.07 -14.72 -15.61
N LEU A 57 8.23 -15.66 -15.17
CA LEU A 57 6.79 -15.48 -15.05
C LEU A 57 6.39 -15.43 -13.56
N GLY A 58 5.77 -14.34 -13.17
CA GLY A 58 5.33 -14.13 -11.79
C GLY A 58 3.93 -13.56 -11.67
N LEU A 59 3.58 -13.21 -10.44
CA LEU A 59 2.30 -12.59 -10.13
C LEU A 59 2.43 -11.50 -9.06
N SER A 60 1.48 -10.55 -9.04
CA SER A 60 1.28 -9.67 -7.89
C SER A 60 0.05 -10.11 -7.11
N PHE A 61 0.20 -10.17 -5.79
CA PHE A 61 -0.84 -10.66 -4.89
C PHE A 61 -1.53 -9.53 -4.15
N HIS A 62 -2.88 -9.60 -4.11
CA HIS A 62 -3.76 -8.80 -3.26
C HIS A 62 -4.92 -9.66 -2.80
N GLY A 63 -5.04 -9.93 -1.52
CA GLY A 63 -6.11 -10.77 -0.99
C GLY A 63 -5.89 -11.18 0.45
N ASN A 64 -6.71 -12.10 0.92
CA ASN A 64 -6.58 -12.71 2.25
C ASN A 64 -5.68 -13.95 2.21
N GLN A 65 -5.44 -14.54 3.39
CA GLN A 65 -4.55 -15.69 3.55
C GLN A 65 -5.02 -16.91 2.74
N GLU A 66 -6.30 -17.26 2.77
CA GLU A 66 -6.86 -18.40 2.06
C GLU A 66 -6.59 -18.30 0.54
N GLN A 67 -6.84 -17.11 -0.02
CA GLN A 67 -6.58 -16.82 -1.44
C GLN A 67 -5.10 -16.92 -1.80
N PHE A 68 -4.22 -16.50 -0.88
CA PHE A 68 -2.78 -16.64 -1.09
C PHE A 68 -2.34 -18.09 -1.12
N ASP A 69 -2.81 -18.88 -0.16
CA ASP A 69 -2.48 -20.31 -0.06
C ASP A 69 -2.98 -21.10 -1.28
N GLU A 70 -4.16 -20.76 -1.79
CA GLU A 70 -4.68 -21.35 -3.04
C GLU A 70 -3.79 -21.01 -4.24
N LEU A 71 -3.39 -19.75 -4.40
CA LEU A 71 -2.51 -19.35 -5.50
C LEU A 71 -1.11 -19.97 -5.39
N LEU A 72 -0.61 -20.18 -4.16
CA LEU A 72 0.66 -20.86 -3.95
C LEU A 72 0.62 -22.34 -4.36
N LYS A 73 -0.52 -23.04 -4.20
CA LYS A 73 -0.67 -24.43 -4.70
C LYS A 73 -0.52 -24.51 -6.23
N LEU A 74 -0.84 -23.43 -6.95
CA LEU A 74 -0.62 -23.37 -8.39
C LEU A 74 0.88 -23.28 -8.78
N HIS A 75 1.77 -23.05 -7.82
CA HIS A 75 3.20 -23.04 -8.07
C HIS A 75 3.69 -24.39 -8.61
N ASP A 76 3.17 -25.50 -8.11
CA ASP A 76 3.52 -26.86 -8.59
C ASP A 76 3.18 -27.04 -10.08
N LYS A 77 2.18 -26.33 -10.57
CA LYS A 77 1.74 -26.39 -11.97
C LYS A 77 2.39 -25.36 -12.88
N TYR A 78 2.52 -24.12 -12.39
CA TYR A 78 2.92 -22.99 -13.24
C TYR A 78 4.35 -22.51 -12.97
N HIS A 79 4.98 -22.95 -11.87
CA HIS A 79 6.36 -22.62 -11.47
C HIS A 79 6.61 -21.10 -11.49
N TRP A 80 5.98 -20.38 -10.52
CA TRP A 80 6.17 -18.94 -10.39
C TRP A 80 7.64 -18.62 -10.11
N ASP A 81 8.27 -17.84 -10.97
CA ASP A 81 9.67 -17.44 -10.84
C ASP A 81 9.86 -16.30 -9.84
N PHE A 82 8.80 -15.55 -9.56
CA PHE A 82 8.76 -14.51 -8.54
C PHE A 82 7.33 -14.18 -8.15
N VAL A 83 7.15 -13.60 -6.95
CA VAL A 83 5.87 -13.08 -6.48
C VAL A 83 6.06 -11.66 -5.96
N GLN A 84 5.20 -10.74 -6.41
CA GLN A 84 5.16 -9.37 -5.90
C GLN A 84 4.15 -9.26 -4.78
N ILE A 85 4.60 -8.81 -3.60
CA ILE A 85 3.77 -8.63 -2.41
C ILE A 85 3.89 -7.22 -1.84
N GLN A 86 2.86 -6.78 -1.14
CA GLN A 86 2.92 -5.61 -0.28
C GLN A 86 3.69 -5.96 0.99
N MET A 87 4.79 -5.25 1.26
CA MET A 87 5.60 -5.46 2.44
C MET A 87 6.25 -4.16 2.90
N ASN A 88 6.12 -3.86 4.18
CA ASN A 88 6.80 -2.80 4.91
C ASN A 88 6.72 -3.11 6.41
N TYR A 89 7.39 -2.32 7.26
CA TYR A 89 7.44 -2.62 8.70
C TYR A 89 6.09 -2.47 9.41
N PHE A 90 5.14 -1.69 8.87
CA PHE A 90 3.79 -1.58 9.44
C PHE A 90 2.94 -2.79 9.05
N ASP A 91 2.85 -3.10 7.75
CA ASP A 91 2.05 -4.23 7.26
C ASP A 91 2.67 -5.60 7.64
N TRP A 92 3.87 -5.61 8.19
CA TRP A 92 4.53 -6.81 8.69
C TRP A 92 3.64 -7.58 9.66
N LYS A 93 3.05 -6.87 10.65
CA LYS A 93 2.15 -7.45 11.68
C LYS A 93 0.80 -6.74 11.80
N HIS A 94 0.56 -5.65 11.08
CA HIS A 94 -0.63 -4.80 11.23
C HIS A 94 -1.45 -4.65 9.94
N ALA A 95 -1.42 -5.62 9.03
CA ALA A 95 -2.34 -5.66 7.91
C ALA A 95 -3.79 -5.92 8.38
N ASP A 96 -4.79 -5.49 7.59
CA ASP A 96 -6.20 -5.83 7.87
C ASP A 96 -6.45 -7.33 7.62
N GLY A 97 -6.37 -8.13 8.67
CA GLY A 97 -6.42 -9.60 8.62
C GLY A 97 -7.69 -10.21 8.02
N GLN A 98 -8.76 -9.43 7.80
CA GLN A 98 -9.97 -9.93 7.11
C GLN A 98 -9.84 -9.87 5.59
N ARG A 99 -9.03 -8.96 5.06
CA ARG A 99 -8.97 -8.63 3.63
C ARG A 99 -7.58 -8.65 3.05
N ASN A 100 -6.58 -8.51 3.88
CA ASN A 100 -5.17 -8.56 3.55
C ASN A 100 -4.46 -9.57 4.46
N VAL A 101 -3.20 -9.82 4.20
CA VAL A 101 -2.37 -10.75 4.98
C VAL A 101 -1.19 -9.98 5.55
N ASN A 102 -0.80 -10.29 6.78
CA ASN A 102 0.46 -9.78 7.33
C ASN A 102 1.62 -10.19 6.42
N ALA A 103 2.49 -9.22 6.13
CA ALA A 103 3.62 -9.43 5.22
C ALA A 103 4.60 -10.49 5.76
N GLU A 104 4.69 -10.66 7.07
CA GLU A 104 5.44 -11.75 7.73
C GLU A 104 4.99 -13.13 7.20
N TYR A 105 3.67 -13.39 7.17
CA TYR A 105 3.15 -14.65 6.64
C TYR A 105 3.47 -14.83 5.16
N LEU A 106 3.24 -13.79 4.35
CA LEU A 106 3.52 -13.85 2.91
C LEU A 106 5.00 -14.16 2.65
N TYR A 107 5.88 -13.45 3.34
CA TYR A 107 7.32 -13.65 3.25
C TYR A 107 7.72 -15.09 3.62
N ASP A 108 7.26 -15.58 4.76
CA ASP A 108 7.58 -16.92 5.26
C ASP A 108 7.15 -18.04 4.30
N GLN A 109 5.96 -17.89 3.68
CA GLN A 109 5.48 -18.89 2.74
C GLN A 109 6.26 -18.89 1.42
N LEU A 110 6.70 -17.73 0.96
CA LEU A 110 7.52 -17.59 -0.24
C LEU A 110 8.97 -18.04 0.03
N ASP A 111 9.53 -17.69 1.18
CA ASP A 111 10.89 -18.08 1.57
C ASP A 111 11.03 -19.61 1.71
N LYS A 112 10.06 -20.29 2.33
CA LYS A 112 9.99 -21.76 2.43
C LYS A 112 9.99 -22.46 1.07
N ARG A 113 9.51 -21.79 0.03
CA ARG A 113 9.45 -22.30 -1.36
C ARG A 113 10.57 -21.76 -2.23
N GLU A 114 11.47 -20.99 -1.66
CA GLU A 114 12.58 -20.34 -2.35
C GLU A 114 12.13 -19.42 -3.51
N ILE A 115 10.91 -18.90 -3.47
CA ILE A 115 10.37 -18.00 -4.51
C ILE A 115 10.89 -16.59 -4.27
N PRO A 116 11.58 -15.97 -5.24
CA PRO A 116 12.04 -14.58 -5.18
C PRO A 116 10.88 -13.60 -5.03
N ILE A 117 11.10 -12.52 -4.26
CA ILE A 117 10.06 -11.58 -3.88
C ILE A 117 10.35 -10.18 -4.44
N VAL A 118 9.37 -9.60 -5.12
CA VAL A 118 9.35 -8.19 -5.49
C VAL A 118 8.48 -7.44 -4.49
N ILE A 119 8.98 -6.32 -3.96
CA ILE A 119 8.25 -5.54 -2.96
C ILE A 119 7.50 -4.39 -3.61
N MET A 120 6.19 -4.31 -3.37
CA MET A 120 5.37 -3.12 -3.58
C MET A 120 4.99 -2.48 -2.24
N GLU A 121 4.64 -1.19 -2.25
CA GLU A 121 4.23 -0.42 -1.08
C GLU A 121 5.28 -0.37 0.07
N PRO A 122 6.58 -0.26 -0.22
CA PRO A 122 7.61 -0.23 0.84
C PRO A 122 7.44 0.96 1.78
N LEU A 123 6.85 2.06 1.30
CA LEU A 123 6.57 3.29 2.05
C LEU A 123 5.09 3.50 2.37
N GLN A 124 4.22 2.53 2.07
CA GLN A 124 2.78 2.60 2.30
C GLN A 124 2.17 3.92 1.74
N GLY A 125 2.46 4.21 0.45
CA GLY A 125 2.00 5.44 -0.22
C GLY A 125 2.64 6.72 0.32
N GLY A 126 3.78 6.63 1.00
CA GLY A 126 4.51 7.76 1.59
C GLY A 126 4.27 7.96 3.09
N ARG A 127 3.34 7.22 3.73
CA ARG A 127 3.07 7.33 5.17
C ARG A 127 4.31 7.04 6.01
N LEU A 128 5.12 6.08 5.63
CA LEU A 128 6.34 5.71 6.37
C LEU A 128 7.50 6.70 6.13
N ALA A 129 7.41 7.52 5.10
CA ALA A 129 8.36 8.63 4.86
C ALA A 129 7.96 9.92 5.60
N ASN A 130 6.66 10.04 5.97
CA ASN A 130 6.14 11.20 6.69
C ASN A 130 5.17 10.76 7.80
N PRO A 131 5.66 10.02 8.82
CA PRO A 131 4.85 9.61 9.96
C PRO A 131 4.61 10.76 10.93
N ALA A 132 3.77 10.52 11.97
CA ALA A 132 3.59 11.47 13.07
C ALA A 132 4.93 11.85 13.73
N GLU A 133 5.02 13.07 14.25
CA GLU A 133 6.25 13.63 14.85
C GLU A 133 6.85 12.72 15.94
N SER A 134 5.99 12.12 16.78
CA SER A 134 6.43 11.18 17.83
C SER A 134 7.16 9.96 17.26
N VAL A 135 6.69 9.43 16.13
CA VAL A 135 7.32 8.32 15.41
C VAL A 135 8.62 8.78 14.75
N ALA A 136 8.58 9.95 14.07
CA ALA A 136 9.75 10.52 13.42
C ALA A 136 10.89 10.78 14.42
N ASN A 137 10.57 11.34 15.60
CA ASN A 137 11.54 11.59 16.68
C ASN A 137 12.13 10.28 17.18
N ARG A 138 11.34 9.25 17.38
CA ARG A 138 11.80 7.94 17.84
C ARG A 138 12.78 7.28 16.87
N LEU A 139 12.53 7.40 15.57
CA LEU A 139 13.44 6.92 14.52
C LEU A 139 14.75 7.73 14.48
N LYS A 140 14.66 9.06 14.62
CA LYS A 140 15.84 9.96 14.65
C LYS A 140 16.69 9.79 15.90
N GLU A 141 16.10 9.46 17.05
CA GLU A 141 16.87 9.13 18.26
C GLU A 141 17.81 7.94 18.02
N ARG A 142 17.37 6.95 17.24
CA ARG A 142 18.17 5.77 16.94
C ARG A 142 19.24 6.00 15.85
N ASP A 143 18.91 6.74 14.80
CA ASP A 143 19.87 7.19 13.77
C ASP A 143 19.50 8.60 13.27
N PRO A 144 20.12 9.65 13.83
CA PRO A 144 19.83 11.03 13.44
C PRO A 144 20.13 11.37 11.98
N LYS A 145 20.97 10.56 11.31
CA LYS A 145 21.40 10.77 9.91
C LYS A 145 20.54 10.04 8.90
N ALA A 146 19.80 9.03 9.34
CA ALA A 146 18.92 8.26 8.47
C ALA A 146 17.69 9.09 8.08
N SER A 147 17.30 9.05 6.80
CA SER A 147 15.98 9.54 6.41
C SER A 147 14.90 8.58 6.91
N LEU A 148 13.68 9.09 7.13
CA LEU A 148 12.58 8.25 7.57
C LEU A 148 12.24 7.16 6.53
N ALA A 149 12.32 7.51 5.24
CA ALA A 149 12.14 6.56 4.14
C ALA A 149 13.20 5.45 4.14
N SER A 150 14.47 5.77 4.47
CA SER A 150 15.56 4.80 4.48
C SER A 150 15.34 3.66 5.49
N TRP A 151 14.68 3.91 6.62
CA TRP A 151 14.30 2.88 7.57
C TRP A 151 13.38 1.82 6.94
N ALA A 152 12.37 2.27 6.19
CA ALA A 152 11.44 1.36 5.53
C ALA A 152 12.10 0.58 4.38
N PHE A 153 12.94 1.22 3.57
CA PHE A 153 13.70 0.54 2.53
C PHE A 153 14.71 -0.46 3.11
N ARG A 154 15.41 -0.09 4.19
CA ARG A 154 16.33 -1.01 4.87
C ARG A 154 15.57 -2.18 5.51
N PHE A 155 14.36 -1.96 6.05
CA PHE A 155 13.54 -3.04 6.58
C PHE A 155 13.30 -4.11 5.52
N VAL A 156 12.70 -3.75 4.40
CA VAL A 156 12.38 -4.73 3.35
C VAL A 156 13.63 -5.31 2.69
N GLY A 157 14.64 -4.50 2.41
CA GLY A 157 15.88 -4.95 1.77
C GLY A 157 16.81 -5.79 2.66
N SER A 158 16.50 -5.91 3.96
CA SER A 158 17.26 -6.74 4.89
C SER A 158 16.80 -8.22 4.93
N TYR A 159 15.84 -8.59 4.10
CA TYR A 159 15.36 -9.96 3.99
C TYR A 159 15.99 -10.67 2.76
N PRO A 160 16.62 -11.83 2.93
CA PRO A 160 17.44 -12.47 1.87
C PRO A 160 16.71 -12.81 0.58
N ARG A 161 15.37 -13.03 0.64
CA ARG A 161 14.59 -13.47 -0.52
C ARG A 161 14.12 -12.31 -1.41
N ILE A 162 14.42 -11.05 -1.03
CA ILE A 162 13.98 -9.88 -1.79
C ILE A 162 14.83 -9.72 -3.05
N LEU A 163 14.18 -9.80 -4.21
CA LEU A 163 14.78 -9.59 -5.52
C LEU A 163 14.93 -8.10 -5.82
N THR A 164 13.87 -7.31 -5.59
CA THR A 164 13.89 -5.87 -5.82
C THR A 164 12.77 -5.17 -5.04
N VAL A 165 12.93 -3.86 -4.84
CA VAL A 165 11.99 -3.01 -4.12
C VAL A 165 11.52 -1.90 -5.04
N LEU A 166 10.21 -1.81 -5.29
CA LEU A 166 9.62 -0.77 -6.11
C LEU A 166 9.52 0.54 -5.34
N SER A 167 9.79 1.67 -6.01
CA SER A 167 9.67 2.99 -5.40
C SER A 167 8.99 3.98 -6.34
N GLY A 168 7.92 4.63 -5.84
CA GLY A 168 7.16 5.67 -6.55
C GLY A 168 7.80 7.06 -6.38
N MET A 169 9.01 7.26 -6.89
CA MET A 169 9.72 8.54 -6.84
C MET A 169 9.09 9.56 -7.76
N VAL A 170 8.69 10.73 -7.22
CA VAL A 170 8.09 11.82 -8.00
C VAL A 170 8.89 13.13 -7.92
N TYR A 171 9.90 13.20 -7.04
CA TYR A 171 10.80 14.33 -6.87
C TYR A 171 12.25 13.86 -6.95
N GLN A 172 13.14 14.77 -7.36
CA GLN A 172 14.59 14.51 -7.46
C GLN A 172 15.18 14.07 -6.12
N GLU A 173 14.73 14.68 -5.03
CA GLU A 173 15.16 14.39 -3.67
C GLU A 173 14.84 12.95 -3.25
N HIS A 174 13.73 12.39 -3.72
CA HIS A 174 13.39 10.97 -3.48
C HIS A 174 14.42 10.05 -4.14
N LEU A 175 14.78 10.35 -5.40
CA LEU A 175 15.80 9.58 -6.13
C LEU A 175 17.15 9.64 -5.41
N GLU A 176 17.60 10.83 -5.02
CA GLU A 176 18.87 11.02 -4.34
C GLU A 176 18.93 10.32 -2.99
N ASP A 177 17.86 10.37 -2.20
CA ASP A 177 17.77 9.67 -0.92
C ASP A 177 17.77 8.16 -1.10
N ASN A 178 17.02 7.64 -2.07
CA ASN A 178 17.01 6.21 -2.40
C ASN A 178 18.38 5.74 -2.88
N LEU A 179 19.05 6.51 -3.76
CA LEU A 179 20.40 6.18 -4.22
C LEU A 179 21.41 6.15 -3.04
N ARG A 180 21.32 7.11 -2.10
CA ARG A 180 22.16 7.08 -0.88
C ARG A 180 21.90 5.83 -0.06
N THR A 181 20.64 5.46 0.11
CA THR A 181 20.23 4.28 0.89
C THR A 181 20.74 2.99 0.26
N PHE A 182 20.55 2.81 -1.06
CA PHE A 182 20.89 1.55 -1.74
C PHE A 182 22.37 1.45 -2.14
N LYS A 183 23.05 2.55 -2.47
CA LYS A 183 24.49 2.54 -2.79
C LYS A 183 25.35 2.12 -1.60
N GLY A 184 24.97 2.52 -0.40
CA GLY A 184 25.64 2.17 0.85
C GLY A 184 24.76 1.31 1.74
N PHE A 185 24.07 0.32 1.20
CA PHE A 185 23.03 -0.43 1.89
C PHE A 185 23.53 -1.02 3.20
N LYS A 186 22.86 -0.65 4.29
CA LYS A 186 23.14 -1.19 5.63
C LYS A 186 21.98 -2.08 6.03
N TYR A 187 22.26 -3.36 6.10
CA TYR A 187 21.30 -4.34 6.60
C TYR A 187 20.89 -4.00 8.03
N LEU A 188 19.60 -4.15 8.32
CA LEU A 188 19.11 -4.03 9.69
C LEU A 188 19.45 -5.30 10.48
N THR A 189 19.82 -5.12 11.74
CA THR A 189 19.91 -6.22 12.71
C THR A 189 18.50 -6.74 13.04
N ASP A 190 18.43 -7.93 13.63
CA ASP A 190 17.13 -8.48 14.05
C ASP A 190 16.46 -7.61 15.12
N GLU A 191 17.24 -6.97 16.01
CA GLU A 191 16.75 -5.99 16.98
C GLU A 191 16.13 -4.75 16.29
N GLU A 192 16.76 -4.24 15.22
CA GLU A 192 16.24 -3.11 14.47
C GLU A 192 14.97 -3.47 13.69
N LYS A 193 14.88 -4.68 13.14
CA LYS A 193 13.67 -5.18 12.50
C LYS A 193 12.53 -5.31 13.51
N GLU A 194 12.80 -5.87 14.69
CA GLU A 194 11.81 -5.99 15.76
C GLU A 194 11.37 -4.62 16.29
N PHE A 195 12.30 -3.68 16.46
CA PHE A 195 12.00 -2.29 16.83
C PHE A 195 11.03 -1.65 15.83
N LEU A 196 11.26 -1.79 14.52
CA LEU A 196 10.37 -1.24 13.49
C LEU A 196 9.02 -1.96 13.43
N GLY A 197 9.04 -3.29 13.37
CA GLY A 197 7.84 -4.11 13.16
C GLY A 197 6.93 -4.22 14.38
N THR A 198 7.43 -3.94 15.57
CA THR A 198 6.67 -4.06 16.82
C THR A 198 6.50 -2.71 17.51
N GLU A 199 7.59 -2.02 17.90
CA GLU A 199 7.48 -0.76 18.64
C GLU A 199 6.94 0.36 17.75
N ILE A 200 7.63 0.67 16.63
CA ILE A 200 7.24 1.77 15.74
C ILE A 200 5.89 1.49 15.08
N ALA A 201 5.68 0.30 14.55
CA ALA A 201 4.41 -0.10 13.95
C ALA A 201 3.26 -0.09 14.98
N GLY A 202 3.51 -0.51 16.23
CA GLY A 202 2.53 -0.46 17.32
C GLY A 202 2.12 0.97 17.67
N ILE A 203 3.08 1.90 17.76
CA ILE A 203 2.77 3.34 17.94
C ILE A 203 1.90 3.84 16.80
N MET A 204 2.28 3.56 15.54
CA MET A 204 1.50 3.98 14.38
C MET A 204 0.09 3.37 14.35
N ALA A 205 -0.07 2.12 14.78
CA ALA A 205 -1.37 1.44 14.84
C ALA A 205 -2.31 2.05 15.89
N SER A 206 -1.77 2.76 16.91
CA SER A 206 -2.57 3.47 17.91
C SER A 206 -3.24 4.74 17.37
N PHE A 207 -2.77 5.29 16.25
CA PHE A 207 -3.40 6.44 15.61
C PHE A 207 -4.60 6.02 14.76
N PRO A 208 -5.74 6.75 14.81
CA PRO A 208 -6.95 6.43 14.04
C PRO A 208 -6.85 6.82 12.55
N THR A 209 -5.69 6.61 11.94
CA THR A 209 -5.45 6.91 10.52
C THR A 209 -6.13 5.90 9.61
N ILE A 210 -6.41 6.32 8.38
CA ILE A 210 -6.95 5.46 7.32
C ILE A 210 -5.77 4.94 6.48
N ASN A 211 -5.71 3.64 6.21
CA ASN A 211 -4.64 2.99 5.45
C ASN A 211 -4.72 3.28 3.93
N CYS A 212 -4.88 4.57 3.57
CA CYS A 212 -4.90 5.00 2.18
C CYS A 212 -3.47 5.29 1.70
N ASN A 213 -3.09 4.70 0.56
CA ASN A 213 -1.77 4.90 -0.08
C ASN A 213 -1.83 5.82 -1.32
N ASP A 214 -2.93 6.56 -1.49
CA ASP A 214 -3.15 7.52 -2.60
C ASP A 214 -2.96 6.90 -4.01
N CYS A 215 -3.24 5.62 -4.19
CA CYS A 215 -3.11 4.94 -5.50
C CYS A 215 -4.15 5.41 -6.54
N LYS A 216 -5.21 6.08 -6.13
CA LYS A 216 -6.28 6.68 -6.95
C LYS A 216 -7.13 5.69 -7.76
N TYR A 217 -7.03 4.38 -7.51
CA TYR A 217 -7.85 3.38 -8.24
C TYR A 217 -9.35 3.52 -7.96
N CYS A 218 -9.74 4.16 -6.86
CA CYS A 218 -11.13 4.51 -6.55
C CYS A 218 -11.63 5.74 -7.32
N MET A 219 -10.79 6.34 -8.17
CA MET A 219 -11.11 7.55 -8.95
C MET A 219 -11.27 7.23 -10.44
N PRO A 220 -12.11 7.99 -11.18
CA PRO A 220 -12.98 9.06 -10.69
C PRO A 220 -14.19 8.53 -9.92
N CYS A 221 -14.56 9.19 -8.82
CA CYS A 221 -15.83 8.92 -8.16
C CYS A 221 -16.98 9.45 -9.02
N PRO A 222 -18.05 8.67 -9.33
CA PRO A 222 -19.16 9.12 -10.16
C PRO A 222 -19.93 10.31 -9.57
N TYR A 223 -19.80 10.53 -8.27
CA TYR A 223 -20.43 11.64 -7.54
C TYR A 223 -19.44 12.78 -7.23
N GLY A 224 -18.27 12.76 -7.86
CA GLY A 224 -17.29 13.84 -7.78
C GLY A 224 -16.47 13.90 -6.48
N VAL A 225 -16.64 12.96 -5.53
CA VAL A 225 -15.94 12.97 -4.24
C VAL A 225 -14.43 12.74 -4.45
N ASP A 226 -13.60 13.59 -3.84
CA ASP A 226 -12.14 13.41 -3.82
C ASP A 226 -11.71 12.48 -2.68
N ILE A 227 -11.94 11.20 -2.89
CA ILE A 227 -11.70 10.17 -1.87
C ILE A 227 -10.27 10.21 -1.33
N PRO A 228 -9.21 10.16 -2.18
CA PRO A 228 -7.83 10.17 -1.68
C PRO A 228 -7.46 11.48 -0.98
N GLY A 229 -7.89 12.62 -1.53
CA GLY A 229 -7.62 13.93 -0.92
C GLY A 229 -8.22 14.07 0.48
N ILE A 230 -9.45 13.59 0.67
CA ILE A 230 -10.12 13.60 1.99
C ILE A 230 -9.36 12.72 2.99
N PHE A 231 -8.93 11.51 2.59
CA PHE A 231 -8.21 10.61 3.48
C PHE A 231 -6.81 11.12 3.81
N LYS A 232 -6.14 11.72 2.84
CA LYS A 232 -4.84 12.37 3.04
C LYS A 232 -4.95 13.50 4.07
N HIS A 233 -5.86 14.44 3.86
CA HIS A 233 -6.11 15.54 4.81
C HIS A 233 -6.42 15.04 6.22
N TYR A 234 -7.33 14.05 6.34
CA TYR A 234 -7.68 13.47 7.64
C TYR A 234 -6.45 12.86 8.33
N ASN A 235 -5.65 12.08 7.60
CA ASN A 235 -4.46 11.44 8.15
C ASN A 235 -3.39 12.47 8.56
N GLU A 236 -3.20 13.55 7.79
CA GLU A 236 -2.31 14.65 8.15
C GLU A 236 -2.75 15.28 9.48
N CYS A 237 -4.03 15.64 9.62
CA CYS A 237 -4.56 16.19 10.87
C CYS A 237 -4.43 15.23 12.06
N VAL A 238 -4.57 13.91 11.84
CA VAL A 238 -4.33 12.90 12.90
C VAL A 238 -2.85 12.91 13.32
N ASN A 239 -1.94 12.90 12.35
CA ASN A 239 -0.50 12.86 12.61
C ASN A 239 0.00 14.14 13.31
N GLU A 240 -0.60 15.29 13.01
CA GLU A 240 -0.28 16.60 13.60
C GLU A 240 -0.99 16.83 14.95
N GLY A 241 -1.82 15.88 15.40
CA GLY A 241 -2.55 16.00 16.67
C GLY A 241 -3.69 17.04 16.64
N GLU A 242 -4.18 17.37 15.43
CA GLU A 242 -5.24 18.36 15.25
C GLU A 242 -6.66 17.79 15.41
N ILE A 243 -6.79 16.47 15.58
CA ILE A 243 -8.10 15.83 15.81
C ILE A 243 -8.53 16.00 17.26
N VAL A 244 -9.60 16.75 17.46
CA VAL A 244 -10.20 16.94 18.78
C VAL A 244 -11.32 15.94 19.05
N GLN A 245 -11.45 15.49 20.30
CA GLN A 245 -12.39 14.44 20.71
C GLN A 245 -13.56 14.97 21.55
N SER A 246 -13.41 16.15 22.16
CA SER A 246 -14.46 16.76 22.98
C SER A 246 -14.35 18.28 23.01
N THR A 247 -15.47 18.95 23.29
CA THR A 247 -15.53 20.42 23.45
C THR A 247 -14.75 20.92 24.68
N GLY A 248 -14.48 20.05 25.63
CA GLY A 248 -13.71 20.38 26.85
C GLY A 248 -12.20 20.24 26.69
N GLN A 249 -11.73 19.77 25.55
CA GLN A 249 -10.29 19.58 25.28
C GLN A 249 -9.56 20.93 25.26
N GLU A 250 -8.36 20.96 25.82
CA GLU A 250 -7.48 22.12 25.72
C GLU A 250 -7.25 22.49 24.24
N ASN A 251 -7.25 23.76 23.93
CA ASN A 251 -7.13 24.29 22.57
C ASN A 251 -8.26 23.90 21.59
N TYR A 252 -9.38 23.33 22.06
CA TYR A 252 -10.50 22.89 21.22
C TYR A 252 -10.88 23.91 20.14
N ARG A 253 -11.09 25.18 20.53
CA ARG A 253 -11.52 26.23 19.57
C ARG A 253 -10.49 26.47 18.47
N LYS A 254 -9.19 26.42 18.80
CA LYS A 254 -8.09 26.62 17.85
C LYS A 254 -8.02 25.44 16.89
N LEU A 255 -8.00 24.22 17.39
CA LEU A 255 -7.88 22.99 16.59
C LEU A 255 -9.13 22.76 15.74
N ARG A 256 -10.33 22.99 16.30
CA ARG A 256 -11.58 22.96 15.52
C ARG A 256 -11.53 23.88 14.32
N ARG A 257 -11.08 25.14 14.52
CA ARG A 257 -10.96 26.11 13.41
C ARG A 257 -9.88 25.68 12.41
N ALA A 258 -8.74 25.22 12.87
CA ALA A 258 -7.66 24.74 12.02
C ALA A 258 -8.16 23.62 11.09
N TYR A 259 -8.78 22.58 11.65
CA TYR A 259 -9.33 21.47 10.87
C TYR A 259 -10.36 21.93 9.83
N LEU A 260 -11.36 22.71 10.22
CA LEU A 260 -12.42 23.14 9.28
C LEU A 260 -11.86 24.01 8.14
N VAL A 261 -10.93 24.92 8.45
CA VAL A 261 -10.30 25.78 7.43
C VAL A 261 -9.39 24.98 6.51
N SER A 262 -8.57 24.07 7.06
CA SER A 262 -7.70 23.24 6.24
C SER A 262 -8.49 22.26 5.36
N TYR A 263 -9.59 21.69 5.88
CA TYR A 263 -10.48 20.82 5.10
C TYR A 263 -11.10 21.56 3.89
N ASP A 264 -11.65 22.76 4.10
CA ASP A 264 -12.25 23.56 3.02
C ASP A 264 -11.21 24.04 1.99
N ARG A 265 -9.94 24.23 2.42
CA ARG A 265 -8.83 24.59 1.51
C ARG A 265 -8.33 23.38 0.71
N ALA A 266 -8.22 22.22 1.35
CA ALA A 266 -7.74 21.01 0.72
C ALA A 266 -8.76 20.41 -0.25
N ILE A 267 -10.04 20.43 0.13
CA ILE A 267 -11.13 19.77 -0.61
C ILE A 267 -12.23 20.78 -0.94
N THR A 268 -12.39 21.10 -2.21
CA THR A 268 -13.47 22.01 -2.65
C THR A 268 -14.84 21.46 -2.22
N SER A 269 -15.77 22.32 -1.88
CA SER A 269 -17.07 21.96 -1.30
C SER A 269 -17.83 20.90 -2.09
N VAL A 270 -17.81 20.98 -3.44
CA VAL A 270 -18.47 20.03 -4.34
C VAL A 270 -17.78 18.65 -4.41
N ARG A 271 -16.64 18.49 -3.75
CA ARG A 271 -15.86 17.25 -3.73
C ARG A 271 -15.70 16.64 -2.34
N GLN A 272 -16.34 17.24 -1.33
CA GLN A 272 -16.27 16.82 0.06
C GLN A 272 -17.02 15.51 0.33
N ALA A 273 -16.79 14.93 1.50
CA ALA A 273 -17.33 13.64 1.93
C ALA A 273 -18.85 13.60 1.99
N SER A 274 -19.51 14.75 2.21
CA SER A 274 -20.97 14.94 2.20
C SER A 274 -21.65 14.48 0.90
N HIS A 275 -20.94 14.50 -0.22
CA HIS A 275 -21.48 14.04 -1.51
C HIS A 275 -21.44 12.52 -1.70
N CYS A 276 -20.91 11.76 -0.73
CA CYS A 276 -20.87 10.30 -0.83
C CYS A 276 -22.25 9.68 -0.54
N ILE A 277 -22.87 9.09 -1.57
CA ILE A 277 -24.16 8.39 -1.44
C ILE A 277 -24.03 6.92 -1.00
N GLY A 278 -22.82 6.40 -0.83
CA GLY A 278 -22.61 5.01 -0.42
C GLY A 278 -22.82 3.96 -1.51
N CYS A 279 -22.66 4.28 -2.78
CA CYS A 279 -22.87 3.38 -3.93
C CYS A 279 -21.90 2.20 -3.98
N LYS A 280 -20.82 2.21 -3.20
CA LYS A 280 -19.80 1.14 -3.03
C LYS A 280 -18.92 0.83 -4.26
N GLN A 281 -19.08 1.48 -5.39
CA GLN A 281 -18.28 1.22 -6.60
C GLN A 281 -16.76 1.35 -6.36
N CYS A 282 -16.35 2.23 -5.44
CA CYS A 282 -14.94 2.41 -5.08
C CYS A 282 -14.32 1.22 -4.30
N LEU A 283 -15.12 0.31 -3.73
CA LEU A 283 -14.62 -0.78 -2.89
C LEU A 283 -13.86 -1.83 -3.71
N GLU A 284 -14.35 -2.14 -4.90
CA GLU A 284 -13.77 -3.17 -5.79
C GLU A 284 -12.37 -2.78 -6.26
N HIS A 285 -12.10 -1.48 -6.32
CA HIS A 285 -10.84 -0.93 -6.84
C HIS A 285 -9.80 -0.64 -5.75
N CYS A 286 -10.17 -0.71 -4.45
CA CYS A 286 -9.26 -0.34 -3.38
C CYS A 286 -8.28 -1.48 -3.03
N PRO A 287 -6.96 -1.38 -3.33
CA PRO A 287 -6.00 -2.43 -2.99
C PRO A 287 -5.81 -2.59 -1.47
N GLN A 288 -6.06 -1.54 -0.70
CA GLN A 288 -5.99 -1.57 0.77
C GLN A 288 -7.28 -2.07 1.43
N SER A 289 -8.28 -2.47 0.66
CA SER A 289 -9.58 -2.97 1.15
C SER A 289 -10.30 -2.03 2.12
N ILE A 290 -10.05 -0.73 2.02
CA ILE A 290 -10.67 0.29 2.88
C ILE A 290 -12.19 0.28 2.68
N SER A 291 -12.94 0.30 3.77
CA SER A 291 -14.40 0.50 3.73
C SER A 291 -14.72 1.97 3.42
N ILE A 292 -14.35 2.43 2.21
CA ILE A 292 -14.36 3.83 1.78
C ILE A 292 -15.66 4.58 2.15
N PRO A 293 -16.88 4.07 1.84
CA PRO A 293 -18.09 4.79 2.22
C PRO A 293 -18.30 4.94 3.73
N ARG A 294 -17.79 3.99 4.53
CA ARG A 294 -17.84 4.06 6.00
C ARG A 294 -16.90 5.15 6.51
N GLU A 295 -15.68 5.18 6.00
CA GLU A 295 -14.70 6.19 6.41
C GLU A 295 -15.11 7.60 5.97
N LEU A 296 -15.65 7.77 4.76
CA LEU A 296 -16.18 9.06 4.32
C LEU A 296 -17.33 9.53 5.23
N ARG A 297 -18.28 8.64 5.60
CA ARG A 297 -19.35 8.99 6.54
C ARG A 297 -18.83 9.35 7.94
N ARG A 298 -17.78 8.66 8.41
CA ARG A 298 -17.12 8.95 9.69
C ARG A 298 -16.51 10.35 9.68
N ILE A 299 -15.79 10.70 8.61
CA ILE A 299 -15.20 12.03 8.46
C ILE A 299 -16.29 13.10 8.35
N GLU A 300 -17.32 12.88 7.54
CA GLU A 300 -18.43 13.82 7.42
C GLU A 300 -19.13 14.06 8.75
N ALA A 301 -19.43 12.98 9.49
CA ALA A 301 -20.03 13.11 10.82
C ALA A 301 -19.14 13.93 11.79
N TYR A 302 -17.81 13.76 11.68
CA TYR A 302 -16.85 14.54 12.46
C TYR A 302 -16.89 16.02 12.04
N VAL A 303 -16.85 16.32 10.75
CA VAL A 303 -16.96 17.70 10.21
C VAL A 303 -18.26 18.38 10.68
N GLU A 304 -19.40 17.69 10.59
CA GLU A 304 -20.69 18.22 11.03
C GLU A 304 -20.75 18.49 12.54
N LYS A 305 -20.18 17.60 13.35
CA LYS A 305 -20.05 17.83 14.80
C LYS A 305 -19.19 19.05 15.10
N LEU A 306 -18.07 19.23 14.37
CA LEU A 306 -17.24 20.42 14.50
C LEU A 306 -18.01 21.69 14.11
N LYS A 307 -18.74 21.69 12.98
CA LYS A 307 -19.56 22.83 12.54
C LYS A 307 -20.61 23.21 13.59
N ARG A 308 -21.29 22.20 14.14
CA ARG A 308 -22.34 22.39 15.17
C ARG A 308 -21.82 22.60 16.59
N ASN A 309 -20.50 22.45 16.82
CA ASN A 309 -19.90 22.55 18.14
C ASN A 309 -20.48 21.50 19.14
N THR A 310 -20.64 20.24 18.71
CA THR A 310 -21.33 19.15 19.43
C THR A 310 -20.49 17.87 19.55
N LEU A 311 -19.15 17.99 19.67
CA LEU A 311 -18.27 16.84 19.91
C LEU A 311 -18.47 16.26 21.30
#